data_a63cda8ba6f355ce669a0144f1ca4426
#
_entry.id   a63cda8ba6f355ce669a0144f1ca4426
#
_cell.length_a   1.000
_cell.length_b   1.000
_cell.length_c   1.000
_cell.angle_alpha   90.00
_cell.angle_beta   90.00
_cell.angle_gamma   90.00
#
_symmetry.space_group_name_H-M   'P 1'
#
loop_
_entity.id
_entity.type
_entity.pdbx_description
1 polymer ?
#
loop_
_entity_poly.entity_id
_entity_poly.type
_entity_poly.pdbx_seq_one_letter_code
_entity_poly.pdbx_strand_id
1 'polypeptide(L)'
;MITKELSIKVTHLQKNYQRPVLTDVNLDITNDSYITVVGKSGSGKSTLLNILGLVEGYDGGEYVFNGTHIRNYVDYSRLRLENIGFIFQSYNLIPTLNCRENILLPTLYARRPSTQSFEELIELLDIGPLLEQRVTSLSGGEKQRVAIARALIFFPSLILADEPTGNLDIKNREIIFSLLRREHKKGRAVLMITHDKEAAKQGKTTYTLSDGSLRANI
;
A
#
# COMPACT_ATOMS: atom_id res chain seq x y z
N MET A 1 -1.81 -1.76 -21.89
CA MET A 1 -0.97 -0.86 -21.07
C MET A 1 0.28 -1.62 -20.66
N ILE A 2 1.46 -1.04 -20.89
CA ILE A 2 2.72 -1.65 -20.44
C ILE A 2 2.77 -1.46 -18.93
N THR A 3 2.62 -2.54 -18.17
CA THR A 3 2.85 -2.53 -16.72
C THR A 3 4.32 -2.24 -16.47
N LYS A 4 4.62 -1.30 -15.58
CA LYS A 4 5.99 -1.07 -15.13
C LYS A 4 6.49 -2.36 -14.48
N GLU A 5 7.63 -2.85 -14.91
CA GLU A 5 8.27 -4.00 -14.27
C GLU A 5 8.59 -3.66 -12.80
N LEU A 6 8.25 -4.57 -11.92
CA LEU A 6 8.53 -4.46 -10.48
C LEU A 6 9.40 -5.63 -10.05
N SER A 7 10.51 -5.30 -9.42
CA SER A 7 11.38 -6.25 -8.72
C SER A 7 11.85 -5.63 -7.42
N ILE A 8 11.38 -6.16 -6.31
CA ILE A 8 11.83 -5.79 -4.97
C ILE A 8 12.45 -7.00 -4.32
N LYS A 9 13.65 -6.83 -3.80
CA LYS A 9 14.33 -7.85 -3.03
C LYS A 9 14.79 -7.29 -1.69
N VAL A 10 14.39 -7.97 -0.63
CA VAL A 10 14.77 -7.66 0.74
C VAL A 10 15.47 -8.88 1.33
N THR A 11 16.65 -8.70 1.88
CA THR A 11 17.50 -9.78 2.39
C THR A 11 18.01 -9.42 3.78
N HIS A 12 17.76 -10.28 4.76
CA HIS A 12 18.16 -10.12 6.16
C HIS A 12 17.85 -8.74 6.77
N LEU A 13 16.70 -8.15 6.38
CA LEU A 13 16.31 -6.81 6.80
C LEU A 13 16.11 -6.76 8.32
N GLN A 14 16.70 -5.73 8.94
CA GLN A 14 16.65 -5.51 10.38
C GLN A 14 16.16 -4.08 10.68
N LYS A 15 15.37 -3.96 11.74
CA LYS A 15 14.95 -2.67 12.29
C LYS A 15 14.89 -2.73 13.80
N ASN A 16 15.53 -1.76 14.41
CA ASN A 16 15.57 -1.58 15.87
C ASN A 16 15.01 -0.21 16.24
N TYR A 17 14.31 -0.14 17.34
CA TYR A 17 14.00 1.08 18.07
C TYR A 17 14.66 0.97 19.46
N GLN A 18 13.88 1.08 20.53
CA GLN A 18 14.38 0.73 21.88
C GLN A 18 14.62 -0.78 22.06
N ARG A 19 13.99 -1.58 21.19
CA ARG A 19 14.12 -3.04 21.10
C ARG A 19 14.10 -3.48 19.64
N PRO A 20 14.64 -4.67 19.32
CA PRO A 20 14.51 -5.25 17.98
C PRO A 20 13.04 -5.43 17.60
N VAL A 21 12.67 -5.02 16.38
CA VAL A 21 11.32 -5.13 15.82
C VAL A 21 11.31 -6.01 14.57
N LEU A 22 12.29 -5.84 13.68
CA LEU A 22 12.56 -6.75 12.58
C LEU A 22 13.98 -7.27 12.78
N THR A 23 14.17 -8.59 12.73
CA THR A 23 15.44 -9.23 13.05
C THR A 23 16.06 -9.94 11.85
N ASP A 24 15.21 -10.55 11.01
CA ASP A 24 15.63 -11.25 9.80
C ASP A 24 14.44 -11.37 8.84
N VAL A 25 14.20 -10.32 8.05
CA VAL A 25 13.14 -10.34 7.06
C VAL A 25 13.72 -10.55 5.68
N ASN A 26 13.24 -11.61 5.01
CA ASN A 26 13.57 -11.95 3.64
C ASN A 26 12.28 -11.96 2.82
N LEU A 27 12.23 -11.21 1.70
CA LEU A 27 11.01 -11.05 0.90
C LEU A 27 11.34 -10.63 -0.52
N ASP A 28 10.76 -11.32 -1.49
CA ASP A 28 10.79 -10.97 -2.90
C ASP A 28 9.38 -10.55 -3.36
N ILE A 29 9.28 -9.42 -4.08
CA ILE A 29 8.02 -8.91 -4.62
C ILE A 29 8.20 -8.61 -6.11
N THR A 30 7.34 -9.19 -6.93
CA THR A 30 7.25 -8.94 -8.38
C THR A 30 5.83 -8.53 -8.74
N ASN A 31 5.58 -8.19 -10.01
CA ASN A 31 4.24 -7.87 -10.50
C ASN A 31 3.19 -8.97 -10.22
N ASP A 32 3.62 -10.23 -10.13
CA ASP A 32 2.74 -11.36 -9.86
C ASP A 32 2.45 -11.59 -8.36
N SER A 33 3.03 -10.78 -7.50
CA SER A 33 2.90 -10.91 -6.06
C SER A 33 1.56 -10.35 -5.57
N TYR A 34 0.77 -11.19 -4.90
CA TYR A 34 -0.32 -10.76 -4.02
C TYR A 34 -0.06 -11.38 -2.66
N ILE A 35 0.59 -10.61 -1.81
CA ILE A 35 1.09 -11.06 -0.50
C ILE A 35 0.20 -10.52 0.61
N THR A 36 -0.14 -11.38 1.56
CA THR A 36 -0.70 -10.96 2.84
C THR A 36 0.28 -11.26 3.96
N VAL A 37 0.44 -10.29 4.87
CA VAL A 37 1.27 -10.45 6.06
C VAL A 37 0.38 -10.38 7.29
N VAL A 38 0.31 -11.46 8.04
CA VAL A 38 -0.43 -11.53 9.29
C VAL A 38 0.51 -11.54 10.49
N GLY A 39 0.00 -11.22 11.67
CA GLY A 39 0.78 -11.23 12.90
C GLY A 39 0.07 -10.49 14.04
N LYS A 40 0.49 -10.70 15.26
CA LYS A 40 -0.06 -10.02 16.44
C LYS A 40 0.12 -8.50 16.35
N SER A 41 -0.70 -7.74 17.09
CA SER A 41 -0.46 -6.30 17.25
C SER A 41 0.94 -6.08 17.83
N GLY A 42 1.65 -5.09 17.28
CA GLY A 42 3.04 -4.78 17.69
C GLY A 42 4.12 -5.74 17.16
N SER A 43 3.80 -6.69 16.25
CA SER A 43 4.82 -7.59 15.66
C SER A 43 5.74 -6.93 14.63
N GLY A 44 5.55 -5.65 14.27
CA GLY A 44 6.38 -4.95 13.29
C GLY A 44 5.79 -4.86 11.88
N LYS A 45 4.53 -5.25 11.65
CA LYS A 45 3.89 -5.23 10.32
C LYS A 45 3.89 -3.84 9.68
N SER A 46 3.45 -2.81 10.41
CA SER A 46 3.44 -1.44 9.88
C SER A 46 4.85 -0.90 9.68
N THR A 47 5.82 -1.29 10.54
CA THR A 47 7.24 -0.98 10.33
C THR A 47 7.76 -1.58 9.03
N LEU A 48 7.47 -2.87 8.78
CA LEU A 48 7.84 -3.51 7.52
C LEU A 48 7.21 -2.80 6.32
N LEU A 49 5.92 -2.47 6.40
CA LEU A 49 5.20 -1.76 5.34
C LEU A 49 5.80 -0.37 5.09
N ASN A 50 6.15 0.38 6.13
CA ASN A 50 6.78 1.69 6.01
C ASN A 50 8.16 1.62 5.36
N ILE A 51 8.97 0.60 5.70
CA ILE A 51 10.28 0.40 5.08
C ILE A 51 10.12 0.04 3.60
N LEU A 52 9.26 -0.93 3.27
CA LEU A 52 8.96 -1.30 1.88
C LEU A 52 8.40 -0.11 1.08
N GLY A 53 7.68 0.77 1.76
CA GLY A 53 7.12 1.99 1.19
C GLY A 53 8.08 3.17 1.10
N LEU A 54 9.35 3.00 1.47
CA LEU A 54 10.36 4.07 1.44
C LEU A 54 9.97 5.29 2.30
N VAL A 55 9.21 5.07 3.37
CA VAL A 55 8.81 6.09 4.36
C VAL A 55 9.77 6.06 5.54
N GLU A 56 10.30 4.89 5.86
CA GLU A 56 11.18 4.65 7.00
C GLU A 56 12.44 3.92 6.57
N GLY A 57 13.58 4.23 7.22
CA GLY A 57 14.84 3.54 7.02
C GLY A 57 14.94 2.25 7.83
N TYR A 58 15.92 1.41 7.51
CA TYR A 58 16.24 0.16 8.17
C TYR A 58 17.68 0.17 8.72
N ASP A 59 18.02 -0.76 9.63
CA ASP A 59 19.29 -0.70 10.34
C ASP A 59 20.31 -1.73 9.84
N GLY A 60 19.85 -2.83 9.22
CA GLY A 60 20.72 -3.87 8.68
C GLY A 60 20.03 -4.67 7.56
N GLY A 61 20.84 -5.46 6.84
CA GLY A 61 20.38 -6.19 5.68
C GLY A 61 20.46 -5.37 4.38
N GLU A 62 19.72 -5.82 3.37
CA GLU A 62 19.73 -5.21 2.04
C GLU A 62 18.30 -5.02 1.53
N TYR A 63 18.06 -3.88 0.88
CA TYR A 63 16.82 -3.59 0.18
C TYR A 63 17.12 -3.06 -1.22
N VAL A 64 16.67 -3.78 -2.25
CA VAL A 64 16.81 -3.41 -3.67
C VAL A 64 15.43 -3.19 -4.26
N PHE A 65 15.20 -2.05 -4.89
CA PHE A 65 13.96 -1.69 -5.60
C PHE A 65 14.29 -1.43 -7.07
N ASN A 66 13.81 -2.29 -7.97
CA ASN A 66 14.08 -2.20 -9.42
C ASN A 66 15.57 -1.98 -9.74
N GLY A 67 16.45 -2.76 -9.11
CA GLY A 67 17.91 -2.67 -9.27
C GLY A 67 18.57 -1.52 -8.52
N THR A 68 17.81 -0.65 -7.86
CA THR A 68 18.34 0.42 -7.03
C THR A 68 18.49 -0.03 -5.58
N HIS A 69 19.72 -0.02 -5.06
CA HIS A 69 19.95 -0.27 -3.63
C HIS A 69 19.41 0.91 -2.80
N ILE A 70 18.45 0.62 -1.95
CA ILE A 70 17.85 1.62 -1.06
C ILE A 70 18.80 1.83 0.13
N ARG A 71 19.12 3.07 0.41
CA ARG A 71 20.02 3.48 1.49
C ARG A 71 19.32 4.47 2.42
N ASN A 72 19.66 4.44 3.69
CA ASN A 72 19.19 5.45 4.64
C ASN A 72 19.72 6.85 4.25
N TYR A 73 19.00 7.87 4.67
CA TYR A 73 19.35 9.29 4.43
C TYR A 73 19.37 9.74 2.96
N VAL A 74 18.80 8.94 2.06
CA VAL A 74 18.57 9.31 0.66
C VAL A 74 17.09 9.63 0.47
N ASP A 75 16.78 10.69 -0.27
CA ASP A 75 15.40 11.04 -0.60
C ASP A 75 14.87 10.18 -1.76
N TYR A 76 13.94 9.30 -1.43
CA TYR A 76 13.22 8.47 -2.39
C TYR A 76 11.78 8.94 -2.64
N SER A 77 11.42 10.18 -2.29
CA SER A 77 10.06 10.70 -2.41
C SER A 77 9.50 10.54 -3.83
N ARG A 78 10.33 10.78 -4.85
CA ARG A 78 9.95 10.60 -6.24
C ARG A 78 9.74 9.13 -6.62
N LEU A 79 10.65 8.24 -6.21
CA LEU A 79 10.51 6.80 -6.46
C LEU A 79 9.23 6.27 -5.83
N ARG A 80 8.96 6.68 -4.59
CA ARG A 80 7.73 6.37 -3.87
C ARG A 80 6.50 6.90 -4.59
N LEU A 81 6.46 8.18 -4.94
CA LEU A 81 5.34 8.83 -5.61
C LEU A 81 4.96 8.14 -6.92
N GLU A 82 5.94 7.75 -7.72
CA GLU A 82 5.73 7.20 -9.06
C GLU A 82 5.45 5.69 -9.07
N ASN A 83 5.77 4.96 -7.99
CA ASN A 83 5.73 3.49 -8.01
C ASN A 83 4.93 2.84 -6.88
N ILE A 84 4.62 3.56 -5.80
CA ILE A 84 4.00 2.99 -4.61
C ILE A 84 2.69 3.70 -4.29
N GLY A 85 1.61 2.95 -4.21
CA GLY A 85 0.32 3.42 -3.71
C GLY A 85 0.09 2.92 -2.28
N PHE A 86 -0.12 3.85 -1.35
CA PHE A 86 -0.43 3.52 0.04
C PHE A 86 -1.93 3.60 0.33
N ILE A 87 -2.46 2.55 0.93
CA ILE A 87 -3.83 2.46 1.46
C ILE A 87 -3.72 2.25 2.96
N PHE A 88 -4.14 3.23 3.76
CA PHE A 88 -4.06 3.21 5.22
C PHE A 88 -5.40 2.88 5.86
N GLN A 89 -5.37 2.24 7.01
CA GLN A 89 -6.55 1.95 7.85
C GLN A 89 -7.28 3.24 8.27
N SER A 90 -6.55 4.31 8.59
CA SER A 90 -7.08 5.61 9.00
C SER A 90 -7.35 6.56 7.82
N TYR A 91 -7.33 6.02 6.58
CA TYR A 91 -7.53 6.76 5.32
C TYR A 91 -6.47 7.84 5.04
N ASN A 92 -5.96 8.53 6.04
CA ASN A 92 -5.01 9.64 5.97
C ASN A 92 -5.44 10.73 4.95
N LEU A 93 -6.74 11.00 4.87
CA LEU A 93 -7.29 12.10 4.08
C LEU A 93 -7.10 13.43 4.81
N ILE A 94 -6.83 14.50 4.07
CA ILE A 94 -6.66 15.84 4.61
C ILE A 94 -8.05 16.46 4.86
N PRO A 95 -8.43 16.73 6.11
CA PRO A 95 -9.81 17.12 6.45
C PRO A 95 -10.25 18.46 5.88
N THR A 96 -9.30 19.36 5.61
CA THR A 96 -9.56 20.70 5.05
C THR A 96 -9.82 20.69 3.55
N LEU A 97 -9.46 19.61 2.85
CA LEU A 97 -9.63 19.43 1.42
C LEU A 97 -10.92 18.66 1.12
N ASN A 98 -11.51 18.91 -0.07
CA ASN A 98 -12.58 18.08 -0.60
C ASN A 98 -12.03 16.76 -1.17
N CYS A 99 -12.91 15.87 -1.68
CA CYS A 99 -12.50 14.57 -2.21
C CYS A 99 -11.62 14.72 -3.45
N ARG A 100 -11.99 15.58 -4.39
CA ARG A 100 -11.20 15.85 -5.61
C ARG A 100 -9.79 16.30 -5.27
N GLU A 101 -9.66 17.27 -4.37
CA GLU A 101 -8.38 17.81 -3.93
C GLU A 101 -7.52 16.74 -3.23
N ASN A 102 -8.11 15.91 -2.37
CA ASN A 102 -7.40 14.78 -1.77
C ASN A 102 -6.86 13.80 -2.81
N ILE A 103 -7.66 13.43 -3.82
CA ILE A 103 -7.26 12.49 -4.87
C ILE A 103 -6.14 13.07 -5.72
N LEU A 104 -6.23 14.35 -6.07
CA LEU A 104 -5.27 15.03 -6.94
C LEU A 104 -4.03 15.54 -6.20
N LEU A 105 -4.02 15.52 -4.86
CA LEU A 105 -2.90 16.03 -4.06
C LEU A 105 -1.51 15.51 -4.50
N PRO A 106 -1.33 14.20 -4.78
CA PRO A 106 -0.03 13.70 -5.24
C PRO A 106 0.42 14.33 -6.56
N THR A 107 -0.50 14.74 -7.43
CA THR A 107 -0.18 15.30 -8.75
C THR A 107 0.53 16.66 -8.66
N LEU A 108 0.38 17.38 -7.54
CA LEU A 108 1.07 18.65 -7.29
C LEU A 108 2.60 18.48 -7.15
N TYR A 109 3.05 17.29 -6.79
CA TYR A 109 4.46 16.96 -6.58
C TYR A 109 5.08 16.20 -7.76
N ALA A 110 4.29 15.88 -8.77
CA ALA A 110 4.73 15.11 -9.92
C ALA A 110 5.33 16.01 -11.00
N ARG A 111 6.44 15.56 -11.59
CA ARG A 111 7.00 16.19 -12.81
C ARG A 111 6.35 15.67 -14.09
N ARG A 112 5.55 14.61 -14.00
CA ARG A 112 4.85 13.99 -15.14
C ARG A 112 3.36 13.95 -14.84
N PRO A 113 2.50 14.11 -15.85
CA PRO A 113 1.07 13.93 -15.67
C PRO A 113 0.76 12.50 -15.22
N SER A 114 -0.36 12.32 -14.55
CA SER A 114 -0.88 11.00 -14.20
C SER A 114 -1.04 10.15 -15.46
N THR A 115 -0.63 8.90 -15.39
CA THR A 115 -0.79 7.93 -16.48
C THR A 115 -2.17 7.28 -16.50
N GLN A 116 -2.96 7.48 -15.45
CA GLN A 116 -4.33 6.99 -15.36
C GLN A 116 -5.31 8.15 -15.52
N SER A 117 -6.39 7.92 -16.28
CA SER A 117 -7.47 8.89 -16.36
C SER A 117 -8.13 9.05 -14.98
N PHE A 118 -8.27 10.30 -14.55
CA PHE A 118 -8.97 10.62 -13.32
C PHE A 118 -10.41 10.14 -13.38
N GLU A 119 -11.05 10.32 -14.54
CA GLU A 119 -12.44 9.94 -14.80
C GLU A 119 -12.64 8.43 -14.66
N GLU A 120 -11.71 7.61 -15.20
CA GLU A 120 -11.77 6.15 -15.06
C GLU A 120 -11.68 5.69 -13.59
N LEU A 121 -10.87 6.36 -12.77
CA LEU A 121 -10.79 6.07 -11.34
C LEU A 121 -12.08 6.43 -10.61
N ILE A 122 -12.65 7.58 -10.92
CA ILE A 122 -13.88 8.08 -10.31
C ILE A 122 -15.04 7.14 -10.62
N GLU A 123 -15.17 6.70 -11.86
CA GLU A 123 -16.18 5.73 -12.28
C GLU A 123 -15.96 4.37 -11.62
N LEU A 124 -14.71 3.87 -11.65
CA LEU A 124 -14.34 2.58 -11.05
C LEU A 124 -14.71 2.48 -9.57
N LEU A 125 -14.54 3.59 -8.84
CA LEU A 125 -14.71 3.64 -7.38
C LEU A 125 -16.09 4.15 -6.96
N ASP A 126 -16.93 4.54 -7.94
CA ASP A 126 -18.26 5.11 -7.70
C ASP A 126 -18.21 6.26 -6.68
N ILE A 127 -17.32 7.23 -6.96
CA ILE A 127 -17.11 8.40 -6.10
C ILE A 127 -17.40 9.74 -6.80
N GLY A 128 -17.97 9.70 -8.00
CA GLY A 128 -18.32 10.91 -8.76
C GLY A 128 -19.15 11.92 -7.98
N PRO A 129 -20.27 11.49 -7.34
CA PRO A 129 -21.11 12.39 -6.53
C PRO A 129 -20.43 12.98 -5.28
N LEU A 130 -19.28 12.41 -4.88
CA LEU A 130 -18.58 12.81 -3.66
C LEU A 130 -17.50 13.86 -3.90
N LEU A 131 -17.11 14.13 -5.15
CA LEU A 131 -15.90 14.89 -5.47
C LEU A 131 -15.82 16.26 -4.82
N GLU A 132 -16.92 16.97 -4.74
CA GLU A 132 -16.97 18.32 -4.15
C GLU A 132 -17.30 18.31 -2.64
N GLN A 133 -17.55 17.12 -2.07
CA GLN A 133 -17.82 17.00 -0.63
C GLN A 133 -16.52 17.04 0.17
N ARG A 134 -16.61 17.55 1.39
CA ARG A 134 -15.52 17.48 2.36
C ARG A 134 -15.39 16.04 2.89
N VAL A 135 -14.18 15.55 3.03
CA VAL A 135 -13.93 14.18 3.50
C VAL A 135 -14.45 13.91 4.92
N THR A 136 -14.69 14.96 5.69
CA THR A 136 -15.25 14.85 7.05
C THR A 136 -16.71 14.41 7.07
N SER A 137 -17.48 14.66 6.00
CA SER A 137 -18.89 14.27 5.89
C SER A 137 -19.10 12.85 5.37
N LEU A 138 -18.05 12.18 4.93
CA LEU A 138 -18.12 10.86 4.30
C LEU A 138 -18.24 9.72 5.32
N SER A 139 -18.95 8.66 4.94
CA SER A 139 -18.90 7.36 5.62
C SER A 139 -17.52 6.71 5.52
N GLY A 140 -17.24 5.71 6.35
CA GLY A 140 -15.96 4.99 6.34
C GLY A 140 -15.65 4.35 4.98
N GLY A 141 -16.64 3.74 4.33
CA GLY A 141 -16.47 3.12 3.01
C GLY A 141 -16.18 4.16 1.91
N GLU A 142 -16.83 5.31 1.94
CA GLU A 142 -16.57 6.40 1.01
C GLU A 142 -15.16 6.99 1.21
N LYS A 143 -14.75 7.24 2.45
CA LYS A 143 -13.38 7.67 2.79
C LYS A 143 -12.34 6.70 2.24
N GLN A 144 -12.57 5.39 2.39
CA GLN A 144 -11.65 4.37 1.90
C GLN A 144 -11.56 4.40 0.37
N ARG A 145 -12.67 4.52 -0.35
CA ARG A 145 -12.67 4.63 -1.82
C ARG A 145 -11.92 5.88 -2.30
N VAL A 146 -12.11 7.01 -1.64
CA VAL A 146 -11.36 8.26 -1.94
C VAL A 146 -9.86 8.08 -1.66
N ALA A 147 -9.48 7.44 -0.55
CA ALA A 147 -8.08 7.15 -0.23
C ALA A 147 -7.43 6.20 -1.25
N ILE A 148 -8.18 5.21 -1.74
CA ILE A 148 -7.72 4.31 -2.79
C ILE A 148 -7.57 5.05 -4.13
N ALA A 149 -8.51 5.93 -4.51
CA ALA A 149 -8.36 6.76 -5.71
C ALA A 149 -7.05 7.56 -5.66
N ARG A 150 -6.76 8.20 -4.52
CA ARG A 150 -5.51 8.92 -4.31
C ARG A 150 -4.28 8.01 -4.45
N ALA A 151 -4.35 6.80 -3.88
CA ALA A 151 -3.23 5.84 -3.95
C ALA A 151 -2.97 5.35 -5.38
N LEU A 152 -4.00 5.28 -6.23
CA LEU A 152 -3.91 4.73 -7.57
C LEU A 152 -3.66 5.79 -8.67
N ILE A 153 -3.72 7.09 -8.38
CA ILE A 153 -3.68 8.17 -9.37
C ILE A 153 -2.44 8.15 -10.27
N PHE A 154 -1.30 7.66 -9.78
CA PHE A 154 -0.05 7.52 -10.55
C PHE A 154 0.19 6.14 -11.14
N PHE A 155 -0.79 5.26 -11.11
CA PHE A 155 -0.62 3.92 -11.66
C PHE A 155 0.58 3.19 -11.00
N PRO A 156 0.59 3.04 -9.68
CA PRO A 156 1.71 2.45 -8.99
C PRO A 156 1.93 0.99 -9.42
N SER A 157 3.17 0.54 -9.43
CA SER A 157 3.50 -0.88 -9.64
C SER A 157 3.32 -1.73 -8.38
N LEU A 158 3.35 -1.09 -7.20
CA LEU A 158 3.15 -1.70 -5.89
C LEU A 158 2.04 -1.01 -5.12
N ILE A 159 1.10 -1.78 -4.60
CA ILE A 159 0.08 -1.31 -3.66
C ILE A 159 0.43 -1.88 -2.28
N LEU A 160 0.67 -0.99 -1.32
CA LEU A 160 0.88 -1.32 0.09
C LEU A 160 -0.40 -0.97 0.88
N ALA A 161 -1.00 -1.95 1.53
CA ALA A 161 -2.25 -1.78 2.24
C ALA A 161 -2.11 -2.16 3.72
N ASP A 162 -2.34 -1.19 4.61
CA ASP A 162 -2.36 -1.38 6.06
C ASP A 162 -3.80 -1.50 6.53
N GLU A 163 -4.23 -2.71 6.88
CA GLU A 163 -5.59 -3.01 7.37
C GLU A 163 -6.71 -2.36 6.52
N PRO A 164 -6.71 -2.50 5.19
CA PRO A 164 -7.52 -1.67 4.29
C PRO A 164 -9.03 -1.82 4.47
N THR A 165 -9.46 -2.80 5.26
CA THR A 165 -10.87 -3.13 5.50
C THR A 165 -11.25 -3.17 6.97
N GLY A 166 -10.34 -2.82 7.88
CA GLY A 166 -10.52 -2.99 9.33
C GLY A 166 -11.71 -2.23 9.92
N ASN A 167 -12.09 -1.10 9.33
CA ASN A 167 -13.17 -0.22 9.79
C ASN A 167 -14.43 -0.27 8.90
N LEU A 168 -14.57 -1.30 8.04
CA LEU A 168 -15.63 -1.37 7.05
C LEU A 168 -16.64 -2.51 7.36
N ASP A 169 -17.89 -2.28 6.99
CA ASP A 169 -18.88 -3.33 6.95
C ASP A 169 -18.57 -4.39 5.87
N ILE A 170 -19.25 -5.52 5.90
CA ILE A 170 -19.02 -6.66 5.01
C ILE A 170 -19.13 -6.27 3.53
N LYS A 171 -20.12 -5.44 3.16
CA LYS A 171 -20.35 -5.03 1.77
C LYS A 171 -19.20 -4.16 1.27
N ASN A 172 -18.77 -3.17 2.04
CA ASN A 172 -17.66 -2.30 1.67
C ASN A 172 -16.32 -3.08 1.63
N ARG A 173 -16.11 -4.05 2.53
CA ARG A 173 -14.93 -4.94 2.51
C ARG A 173 -14.81 -5.69 1.19
N GLU A 174 -15.89 -6.31 0.70
CA GLU A 174 -15.88 -7.05 -0.57
C GLU A 174 -15.61 -6.15 -1.77
N ILE A 175 -16.10 -4.91 -1.76
CA ILE A 175 -15.77 -3.91 -2.79
C ILE A 175 -14.27 -3.67 -2.82
N ILE A 176 -13.62 -3.44 -1.66
CA ILE A 176 -12.18 -3.19 -1.58
C ILE A 176 -11.38 -4.41 -2.02
N PHE A 177 -11.73 -5.62 -1.57
CA PHE A 177 -11.04 -6.84 -2.00
C PHE A 177 -11.17 -7.08 -3.52
N SER A 178 -12.36 -6.87 -4.07
CA SER A 178 -12.59 -6.99 -5.52
C SER A 178 -11.75 -6.00 -6.31
N LEU A 179 -11.60 -4.79 -5.79
CA LEU A 179 -10.76 -3.76 -6.38
C LEU A 179 -9.28 -4.16 -6.33
N LEU A 180 -8.75 -4.60 -5.19
CA LEU A 180 -7.35 -5.03 -5.06
C LEU A 180 -7.05 -6.22 -5.99
N ARG A 181 -7.97 -7.21 -6.08
CA ARG A 181 -7.87 -8.32 -7.04
C ARG A 181 -7.85 -7.84 -8.49
N ARG A 182 -8.70 -6.85 -8.84
CA ARG A 182 -8.72 -6.26 -10.18
C ARG A 182 -7.41 -5.55 -10.51
N GLU A 183 -6.89 -4.76 -9.59
CA GLU A 183 -5.63 -4.06 -9.78
C GLU A 183 -4.45 -5.03 -9.89
N HIS A 184 -4.45 -6.11 -9.10
CA HIS A 184 -3.47 -7.18 -9.23
C HIS A 184 -3.55 -7.86 -10.61
N LYS A 185 -4.75 -8.18 -11.12
CA LYS A 185 -4.93 -8.73 -12.47
C LYS A 185 -4.43 -7.80 -13.58
N LYS A 186 -4.32 -6.51 -13.34
CA LYS A 186 -3.69 -5.54 -14.24
C LYS A 186 -2.16 -5.52 -14.15
N GLY A 187 -1.54 -6.44 -13.40
CA GLY A 187 -0.09 -6.57 -13.23
C GLY A 187 0.51 -5.67 -12.15
N ARG A 188 -0.27 -5.26 -11.14
CA ARG A 188 0.26 -4.56 -9.97
C ARG A 188 0.50 -5.55 -8.84
N ALA A 189 1.65 -5.43 -8.20
CA ALA A 189 1.88 -6.15 -6.95
C ALA A 189 1.01 -5.58 -5.84
N VAL A 190 0.51 -6.45 -4.97
CA VAL A 190 -0.23 -6.08 -3.76
C VAL A 190 0.45 -6.73 -2.55
N LEU A 191 0.78 -5.92 -1.55
CA LEU A 191 1.16 -6.39 -0.24
C LEU A 191 0.21 -5.77 0.78
N MET A 192 -0.52 -6.62 1.49
CA MET A 192 -1.49 -6.23 2.50
C MET A 192 -1.08 -6.78 3.86
N ILE A 193 -1.06 -5.93 4.86
CA ILE A 193 -0.94 -6.38 6.25
C ILE A 193 -2.31 -6.39 6.91
N THR A 194 -2.60 -7.44 7.67
CA THR A 194 -3.89 -7.58 8.34
C THR A 194 -3.82 -8.53 9.54
N HIS A 195 -4.75 -8.37 10.48
CA HIS A 195 -5.03 -9.36 11.53
C HIS A 195 -6.34 -10.13 11.25
N ASP A 196 -7.07 -9.76 10.21
CA ASP A 196 -8.33 -10.40 9.80
C ASP A 196 -8.07 -11.64 8.94
N LYS A 197 -8.67 -12.77 9.33
CA LYS A 197 -8.50 -14.06 8.65
C LYS A 197 -9.07 -14.08 7.24
N GLU A 198 -10.19 -13.39 6.98
CA GLU A 198 -10.78 -13.33 5.65
C GLU A 198 -9.98 -12.45 4.71
N ALA A 199 -9.43 -11.33 5.22
CA ALA A 199 -8.49 -10.50 4.48
C ALA A 199 -7.21 -11.27 4.15
N ALA A 200 -6.70 -12.09 5.07
CA ALA A 200 -5.52 -12.92 4.85
C ALA A 200 -5.67 -13.89 3.67
N LYS A 201 -6.87 -14.43 3.44
CA LYS A 201 -7.16 -15.34 2.33
C LYS A 201 -7.16 -14.68 0.94
N GLN A 202 -7.07 -13.36 0.86
CA GLN A 202 -7.06 -12.64 -0.43
C GLN A 202 -5.73 -12.77 -1.16
N GLY A 203 -4.64 -12.96 -0.42
CA GLY A 203 -3.30 -13.11 -1.00
C GLY A 203 -3.08 -14.47 -1.65
N LYS A 204 -2.23 -14.51 -2.67
CA LYS A 204 -1.69 -15.75 -3.24
C LYS A 204 -0.70 -16.42 -2.29
N THR A 205 0.02 -15.61 -1.53
CA THR A 205 0.98 -16.06 -0.52
C THR A 205 0.72 -15.33 0.77
N THR A 206 0.65 -16.08 1.87
CA THR A 206 0.47 -15.51 3.22
C THR A 206 1.74 -15.75 4.02
N TYR A 207 2.23 -14.69 4.65
CA TYR A 207 3.33 -14.74 5.60
C TYR A 207 2.82 -14.42 7.01
N THR A 208 3.42 -15.07 8.00
CA THR A 208 3.26 -14.67 9.41
C THR A 208 4.51 -13.92 9.86
N LEU A 209 4.33 -12.69 10.35
CA LEU A 209 5.38 -11.92 11.00
C LEU A 209 5.34 -12.19 12.51
N SER A 210 6.35 -12.87 13.02
CA SER A 210 6.53 -13.16 14.43
C SER A 210 8.02 -13.09 14.81
N ASP A 211 8.28 -12.58 16.01
CA ASP A 211 9.63 -12.45 16.55
C ASP A 211 10.63 -11.76 15.59
N GLY A 212 10.12 -10.78 14.84
CA GLY A 212 10.88 -9.98 13.90
C GLY A 212 11.24 -10.68 12.58
N SER A 213 10.71 -11.88 12.31
CA SER A 213 10.95 -12.64 11.08
C SER A 213 9.67 -12.98 10.31
N LEU A 214 9.76 -13.09 8.99
CA LEU A 214 8.68 -13.57 8.12
C LEU A 214 8.78 -15.07 7.91
N ARG A 215 7.64 -15.76 8.05
CA ARG A 215 7.52 -17.20 7.72
C ARG A 215 6.37 -17.38 6.75
N ALA A 216 6.61 -18.03 5.62
CA ALA A 216 5.54 -18.39 4.70
C ALA A 216 4.61 -19.42 5.35
N ASN A 217 3.31 -19.19 5.24
CA ASN A 217 2.32 -20.19 5.62
C ASN A 217 2.16 -21.14 4.41
N ILE A 218 2.55 -22.38 4.62
CA ILE A 218 2.42 -23.46 3.64
C ILE A 218 0.97 -23.94 3.58
#